data_d5782c3117ae1e308ad5bf8e881b9c24
#
_entry.id   d5782c3117ae1e308ad5bf8e881b9c24
#
_cell.length_a   1.000
_cell.length_b   1.000
_cell.length_c   1.000
_cell.angle_alpha   90.00
_cell.angle_beta   90.00
_cell.angle_gamma   90.00
#
_symmetry.space_group_name_H-M   'P 1'
#
loop_
_entity.id
_entity.type
_entity.pdbx_description
1 polymer ?
#
loop_
_entity_poly.entity_id
_entity_poly.type
_entity_poly.pdbx_seq_one_letter_code
_entity_poly.pdbx_strand_id
1 'polypeptide(L)'
;MTENVVEILLAEDNPNDVELTLHTLRRHNLANRIHVVRDGAEALEFLFCTGAYAHRDIAHGPKVVLLDLKLPLVDGLEVLQRIKADSRTRIIPVVVLTSSREERDIVESYRLGVNSYITKPVDFGQFTEAVHTLGMYWVLLNQPPVLPG
;
A
#
# COMPACT_ATOMS: atom_id res chain seq x y z
N MET A 1 3.30 20.01 -17.16
CA MET A 1 3.14 20.11 -15.71
C MET A 1 3.17 18.73 -15.07
N THR A 2 4.04 18.58 -14.10
CA THR A 2 4.13 17.30 -13.41
C THR A 2 3.11 17.22 -12.31
N GLU A 3 2.35 16.17 -12.31
CA GLU A 3 1.44 15.87 -11.24
C GLU A 3 2.19 15.28 -10.06
N ASN A 4 1.77 15.63 -8.85
CA ASN A 4 2.26 14.97 -7.65
C ASN A 4 1.55 13.63 -7.50
N VAL A 5 1.91 12.70 -8.36
CA VAL A 5 1.32 11.37 -8.34
C VAL A 5 1.93 10.58 -7.19
N VAL A 6 1.09 10.16 -6.24
CA VAL A 6 1.52 9.26 -5.19
C VAL A 6 1.60 7.86 -5.77
N GLU A 7 2.76 7.26 -5.67
CA GLU A 7 2.94 5.90 -6.18
C GLU A 7 2.65 4.85 -5.11
N ILE A 8 3.00 5.14 -3.87
CA ILE A 8 2.79 4.23 -2.75
C ILE A 8 2.00 4.94 -1.66
N LEU A 9 0.89 4.37 -1.25
CA LEU A 9 0.19 4.82 -0.05
C LEU A 9 0.57 3.87 1.08
N LEU A 10 1.11 4.42 2.15
CA LEU A 10 1.44 3.65 3.35
C LEU A 10 0.43 4.01 4.45
N ALA A 11 -0.39 3.06 4.84
CA ALA A 11 -1.35 3.21 5.93
C ALA A 11 -0.81 2.49 7.16
N GLU A 12 -0.29 3.25 8.12
CA GLU A 12 0.39 2.74 9.29
C GLU A 12 0.36 3.77 10.41
N ASP A 13 -0.09 3.40 11.61
CA ASP A 13 -0.20 4.36 12.72
C ASP A 13 1.01 4.36 13.65
N ASN A 14 1.81 3.31 13.66
CA ASN A 14 2.96 3.22 14.55
C ASN A 14 4.14 4.03 13.99
N PRO A 15 4.58 5.09 14.70
CA PRO A 15 5.65 5.94 14.17
C PRO A 15 6.96 5.20 13.90
N ASN A 16 7.29 4.20 14.72
CA ASN A 16 8.51 3.43 14.51
C ASN A 16 8.41 2.57 13.25
N ASP A 17 7.25 1.94 13.02
CA ASP A 17 7.03 1.14 11.82
C ASP A 17 7.03 2.02 10.57
N VAL A 18 6.46 3.22 10.66
CA VAL A 18 6.50 4.19 9.56
C VAL A 18 7.96 4.53 9.22
N GLU A 19 8.75 4.88 10.24
CA GLU A 19 10.15 5.27 10.01
C GLU A 19 10.97 4.13 9.43
N LEU A 20 10.79 2.92 9.94
CA LEU A 20 11.50 1.75 9.43
C LEU A 20 11.15 1.48 7.96
N THR A 21 9.87 1.55 7.64
CA THR A 21 9.39 1.32 6.27
C THR A 21 9.93 2.40 5.33
N LEU A 22 9.82 3.66 5.72
CA LEU A 22 10.34 4.77 4.91
C LEU A 22 11.84 4.68 4.71
N HIS A 23 12.58 4.34 5.77
CA HIS A 23 14.02 4.17 5.68
C HIS A 23 14.39 3.09 4.67
N THR A 24 13.72 1.94 4.75
CA THR A 24 13.95 0.84 3.83
C THR A 24 13.69 1.25 2.37
N LEU A 25 12.58 1.93 2.14
CA LEU A 25 12.20 2.32 0.78
C LEU A 25 13.12 3.43 0.22
N ARG A 26 13.46 4.44 1.05
CA ARG A 26 14.35 5.52 0.64
C ARG A 26 15.75 5.06 0.33
N ARG A 27 16.24 4.11 1.11
CA ARG A 27 17.58 3.56 0.92
C ARG A 27 17.75 2.94 -0.47
N HIS A 28 16.65 2.53 -1.08
CA HIS A 28 16.65 1.89 -2.38
C HIS A 28 15.99 2.77 -3.46
N ASN A 29 15.90 4.08 -3.20
CA ASN A 29 15.37 5.07 -4.14
C ASN A 29 13.91 4.88 -4.53
N LEU A 30 13.12 4.32 -3.60
CA LEU A 30 11.70 4.03 -3.86
C LEU A 30 10.74 5.01 -3.23
N ALA A 31 11.24 5.98 -2.47
CA ALA A 31 10.41 6.75 -1.56
C ALA A 31 10.01 8.13 -2.07
N ASN A 32 10.28 8.47 -3.33
CA ASN A 32 10.07 9.83 -3.79
C ASN A 32 8.60 10.25 -3.79
N ARG A 33 7.68 9.29 -3.78
CA ARG A 33 6.25 9.58 -3.89
C ARG A 33 5.42 8.68 -2.99
N ILE A 34 5.87 8.54 -1.74
CA ILE A 34 5.13 7.83 -0.72
C ILE A 34 4.32 8.84 0.07
N HIS A 35 3.04 8.57 0.22
CA HIS A 35 2.18 9.31 1.12
C HIS A 35 1.82 8.42 2.31
N VAL A 36 1.96 8.96 3.52
CA VAL A 36 1.67 8.21 4.75
C VAL A 36 0.36 8.71 5.33
N VAL A 37 -0.54 7.77 5.63
CA VAL A 37 -1.75 8.03 6.40
C VAL A 37 -1.68 7.22 7.68
N ARG A 38 -2.24 7.72 8.77
CA ARG A 38 -2.00 7.17 10.09
C ARG A 38 -3.23 6.52 10.72
N ASP A 39 -4.35 6.54 10.03
CA ASP A 39 -5.55 5.87 10.48
C ASP A 39 -6.40 5.45 9.28
N GLY A 40 -7.36 4.58 9.54
CA GLY A 40 -8.19 4.04 8.46
C GLY A 40 -9.14 5.06 7.85
N ALA A 41 -9.59 6.03 8.64
CA ALA A 41 -10.46 7.08 8.11
C ALA A 41 -9.70 7.96 7.13
N GLU A 42 -8.48 8.34 7.45
CA GLU A 42 -7.63 9.10 6.55
C GLU A 42 -7.29 8.30 5.30
N ALA A 43 -7.04 7.00 5.45
CA ALA A 43 -6.78 6.13 4.30
C ALA A 43 -7.95 6.14 3.32
N LEU A 44 -9.18 6.05 3.84
CA LEU A 44 -10.36 6.08 3.00
C LEU A 44 -10.56 7.44 2.33
N GLU A 45 -10.35 8.54 3.06
CA GLU A 45 -10.42 9.87 2.48
C GLU A 45 -9.40 10.02 1.34
N PHE A 46 -8.20 9.54 1.53
CA PHE A 46 -7.16 9.60 0.50
C PHE A 46 -7.56 8.79 -0.74
N LEU A 47 -7.98 7.56 -0.53
CA LEU A 47 -8.29 6.64 -1.64
C LEU A 47 -9.52 7.08 -2.41
N PHE A 48 -10.53 7.60 -1.73
CA PHE A 48 -11.78 8.01 -2.35
C PHE A 48 -11.86 9.50 -2.65
N CYS A 49 -10.78 10.22 -2.37
CA CYS A 49 -10.66 11.66 -2.69
C CYS A 49 -11.77 12.48 -2.07
N THR A 50 -11.97 12.27 -0.76
CA THR A 50 -12.96 12.99 0.04
C THR A 50 -12.26 13.75 1.17
N GLY A 51 -13.01 14.56 1.91
CA GLY A 51 -12.49 15.30 3.06
C GLY A 51 -11.27 16.13 2.69
N ALA A 52 -10.19 15.96 3.43
CA ALA A 52 -8.94 16.69 3.20
C ALA A 52 -8.32 16.41 1.83
N TYR A 53 -8.73 15.35 1.18
CA TYR A 53 -8.18 14.92 -0.12
C TYR A 53 -9.15 15.11 -1.27
N ALA A 54 -10.17 15.94 -1.10
CA ALA A 54 -11.19 16.16 -2.11
C ALA A 54 -10.64 16.77 -3.41
N HIS A 55 -9.47 17.38 -3.35
CA HIS A 55 -8.81 17.97 -4.52
C HIS A 55 -8.16 16.92 -5.44
N ARG A 56 -8.04 15.68 -4.97
CA ARG A 56 -7.40 14.62 -5.76
C ARG A 56 -8.41 13.97 -6.70
N ASP A 57 -7.88 13.34 -7.73
CA ASP A 57 -8.68 12.60 -8.72
C ASP A 57 -8.57 11.10 -8.45
N ILE A 58 -9.70 10.45 -8.22
CA ILE A 58 -9.73 9.02 -7.90
C ILE A 58 -9.17 8.17 -9.05
N ALA A 59 -9.24 8.66 -10.28
CA ALA A 59 -8.67 7.96 -11.43
C ALA A 59 -7.13 7.93 -11.38
N HIS A 60 -6.51 8.79 -10.57
CA HIS A 60 -5.07 8.86 -10.41
C HIS A 60 -4.68 8.41 -9.00
N GLY A 61 -5.18 7.27 -8.59
CA GLY A 61 -4.87 6.69 -7.29
C GLY A 61 -3.45 6.15 -7.21
N PRO A 62 -3.06 5.70 -6.03
CA PRO A 62 -1.73 5.12 -5.85
C PRO A 62 -1.58 3.84 -6.67
N LYS A 63 -0.34 3.51 -7.00
CA LYS A 63 -0.04 2.29 -7.75
C LYS A 63 -0.07 1.06 -6.87
N VAL A 64 0.17 1.24 -5.57
CA VAL A 64 0.09 0.17 -4.59
C VAL A 64 -0.22 0.76 -3.22
N VAL A 65 -0.96 0.00 -2.42
CA VAL A 65 -1.26 0.35 -1.03
C VAL A 65 -0.55 -0.65 -0.13
N LEU A 66 0.25 -0.13 0.80
CA LEU A 66 0.81 -0.92 1.89
C LEU A 66 -0.09 -0.67 3.09
N LEU A 67 -0.81 -1.67 3.54
CA LEU A 67 -1.91 -1.51 4.48
C LEU A 67 -1.67 -2.33 5.75
N ASP A 68 -1.48 -1.64 6.88
CA ASP A 68 -1.49 -2.29 8.19
C ASP A 68 -2.93 -2.64 8.55
N LEU A 69 -3.11 -3.80 9.18
CA LEU A 69 -4.43 -4.23 9.62
C LEU A 69 -4.90 -3.50 10.86
N LYS A 70 -3.99 -3.12 11.75
CA LYS A 70 -4.34 -2.50 13.04
C LYS A 70 -4.28 -0.99 12.95
N LEU A 71 -5.28 -0.40 12.31
CA LEU A 71 -5.38 1.05 12.20
C LEU A 71 -6.45 1.56 13.15
N PRO A 72 -6.26 2.76 13.73
CA PRO A 72 -7.30 3.39 14.53
C PRO A 72 -8.40 3.97 13.65
N LEU A 73 -9.53 4.27 14.25
CA LEU A 73 -10.75 4.84 13.68
C LEU A 73 -11.48 3.87 12.76
N VAL A 74 -10.87 3.46 11.68
CA VAL A 74 -11.37 2.40 10.80
C VAL A 74 -10.23 1.40 10.65
N ASP A 75 -10.46 0.14 10.99
CA ASP A 75 -9.38 -0.83 10.93
C ASP A 75 -9.01 -1.20 9.50
N GLY A 76 -7.82 -1.79 9.36
CA GLY A 76 -7.29 -2.11 8.03
C GLY A 76 -8.12 -3.11 7.26
N LEU A 77 -8.77 -4.05 7.93
CA LEU A 77 -9.62 -5.01 7.25
C LEU A 77 -10.82 -4.32 6.61
N GLU A 78 -11.43 -3.37 7.32
CA GLU A 78 -12.55 -2.61 6.75
C GLU A 78 -12.09 -1.74 5.59
N VAL A 79 -10.91 -1.10 5.72
CA VAL A 79 -10.34 -0.33 4.61
C VAL A 79 -10.18 -1.22 3.38
N LEU A 80 -9.63 -2.42 3.56
CA LEU A 80 -9.44 -3.38 2.47
C LEU A 80 -10.79 -3.78 1.86
N GLN A 81 -11.78 -4.07 2.68
CA GLN A 81 -13.11 -4.43 2.19
C GLN A 81 -13.69 -3.32 1.32
N ARG A 82 -13.54 -2.07 1.74
CA ARG A 82 -14.06 -0.93 0.98
C ARG A 82 -13.32 -0.71 -0.33
N ILE A 83 -12.00 -0.90 -0.33
CA ILE A 83 -11.21 -0.82 -1.56
C ILE A 83 -11.73 -1.84 -2.57
N LYS A 84 -11.95 -3.07 -2.13
CA LYS A 84 -12.33 -4.16 -3.03
C LYS A 84 -13.79 -4.11 -3.45
N ALA A 85 -14.63 -3.43 -2.68
CA ALA A 85 -16.06 -3.32 -3.00
C ALA A 85 -16.39 -2.23 -4.02
N ASP A 86 -15.47 -1.31 -4.29
CA ASP A 86 -15.73 -0.17 -5.19
C ASP A 86 -15.01 -0.39 -6.52
N SER A 87 -15.74 -0.25 -7.61
CA SER A 87 -15.20 -0.46 -8.96
C SER A 87 -14.06 0.49 -9.30
N ARG A 88 -13.98 1.65 -8.64
CA ARG A 88 -12.96 2.66 -8.93
C ARG A 88 -11.64 2.38 -8.22
N THR A 89 -11.66 1.59 -7.15
CA THR A 89 -10.46 1.33 -6.32
C THR A 89 -10.05 -0.13 -6.29
N ARG A 90 -10.94 -1.05 -6.64
CA ARG A 90 -10.66 -2.49 -6.49
C ARG A 90 -9.47 -2.97 -7.32
N ILE A 91 -9.12 -2.25 -8.37
CA ILE A 91 -7.97 -2.60 -9.21
C ILE A 91 -6.63 -2.21 -8.58
N ILE A 92 -6.63 -1.37 -7.55
CA ILE A 92 -5.40 -0.95 -6.90
C ILE A 92 -4.83 -2.14 -6.12
N PRO A 93 -3.59 -2.54 -6.41
CA PRO A 93 -2.98 -3.64 -5.67
C PRO A 93 -2.79 -3.28 -4.20
N VAL A 94 -3.09 -4.22 -3.32
CA VAL A 94 -2.92 -4.04 -1.89
C VAL A 94 -1.96 -5.10 -1.35
N VAL A 95 -0.94 -4.62 -0.66
CA VAL A 95 -0.03 -5.46 0.11
C VAL A 95 -0.38 -5.27 1.57
N VAL A 96 -0.78 -6.32 2.26
CA VAL A 96 -1.16 -6.25 3.66
C VAL A 96 0.06 -6.45 4.54
N LEU A 97 0.26 -5.53 5.47
CA LEU A 97 1.34 -5.62 6.46
C LEU A 97 0.79 -6.34 7.69
N THR A 98 1.40 -7.48 8.05
CA THR A 98 0.93 -8.28 9.17
C THR A 98 2.03 -8.44 10.20
N SER A 99 1.66 -8.57 11.47
CA SER A 99 2.62 -8.90 12.52
C SER A 99 2.61 -10.39 12.88
N SER A 100 1.66 -11.16 12.32
CA SER A 100 1.57 -12.59 12.58
C SER A 100 0.89 -13.32 11.45
N ARG A 101 1.10 -14.63 11.43
CA ARG A 101 0.42 -15.51 10.49
C ARG A 101 -1.08 -15.56 10.76
N GLU A 102 -1.47 -15.41 12.02
CA GLU A 102 -2.89 -15.40 12.38
C GLU A 102 -3.64 -14.25 11.73
N GLU A 103 -3.03 -13.06 11.70
CA GLU A 103 -3.62 -11.92 11.00
C GLU A 103 -3.81 -12.20 9.52
N ARG A 104 -2.80 -12.81 8.90
CA ARG A 104 -2.87 -13.19 7.50
C ARG A 104 -4.01 -14.17 7.25
N ASP A 105 -4.14 -15.17 8.10
CA ASP A 105 -5.19 -16.19 7.96
C ASP A 105 -6.58 -15.56 8.06
N ILE A 106 -6.75 -14.58 8.96
CA ILE A 106 -8.02 -13.86 9.09
C ILE A 106 -8.35 -13.14 7.79
N VAL A 107 -7.40 -12.40 7.22
CA VAL A 107 -7.64 -11.68 5.97
C VAL A 107 -7.97 -12.64 4.84
N GLU A 108 -7.24 -13.75 4.74
CA GLU A 108 -7.47 -14.72 3.69
C GLU A 108 -8.86 -15.35 3.77
N SER A 109 -9.41 -15.48 5.00
CA SER A 109 -10.74 -16.05 5.18
C SER A 109 -11.84 -15.22 4.53
N TYR A 110 -11.62 -13.93 4.33
CA TYR A 110 -12.58 -13.05 3.66
C TYR A 110 -12.50 -13.07 2.14
N ARG A 111 -11.48 -13.70 1.58
CA ARG A 111 -11.30 -13.86 0.12
C ARG A 111 -11.39 -12.54 -0.64
N LEU A 112 -10.68 -11.53 -0.14
CA LEU A 112 -10.73 -10.18 -0.71
C LEU A 112 -9.75 -9.95 -1.85
N GLY A 113 -9.01 -10.97 -2.26
CA GLY A 113 -8.08 -10.83 -3.37
C GLY A 113 -6.86 -9.99 -3.03
N VAL A 114 -6.32 -10.15 -1.82
CA VAL A 114 -5.08 -9.49 -1.43
C VAL A 114 -3.95 -9.97 -2.33
N ASN A 115 -3.15 -9.03 -2.82
CA ASN A 115 -2.12 -9.34 -3.80
C ASN A 115 -0.87 -9.92 -3.16
N SER A 116 -0.53 -9.46 -1.95
CA SER A 116 0.65 -9.97 -1.26
C SER A 116 0.60 -9.61 0.21
N TYR A 117 1.43 -10.28 1.01
CA TYR A 117 1.58 -10.00 2.44
C TYR A 117 3.04 -9.73 2.74
N ILE A 118 3.30 -8.79 3.64
CA ILE A 118 4.64 -8.55 4.18
C ILE A 118 4.54 -8.65 5.69
N THR A 119 5.40 -9.48 6.28
CA THR A 119 5.49 -9.58 7.74
C THR A 119 6.34 -8.42 8.26
N LYS A 120 5.82 -7.67 9.22
CA LYS A 120 6.57 -6.56 9.81
C LYS A 120 7.77 -7.09 10.62
N PRO A 121 8.90 -6.40 10.60
CA PRO A 121 9.17 -5.13 9.92
C PRO A 121 9.36 -5.30 8.41
N VAL A 122 9.00 -4.26 7.65
CA VAL A 122 9.14 -4.29 6.19
C VAL A 122 10.63 -4.20 5.85
N ASP A 123 11.13 -5.21 5.15
CA ASP A 123 12.49 -5.18 4.62
C ASP A 123 12.47 -5.15 3.10
N PHE A 124 13.60 -4.81 2.52
CA PHE A 124 13.69 -4.62 1.08
C PHE A 124 13.44 -5.94 0.31
N GLY A 125 13.90 -7.06 0.85
CA GLY A 125 13.69 -8.36 0.20
C GLY A 125 12.22 -8.70 0.08
N GLN A 126 11.47 -8.58 1.17
CA GLN A 126 10.03 -8.81 1.15
C GLN A 126 9.32 -7.83 0.21
N PHE A 127 9.71 -6.55 0.27
CA PHE A 127 9.09 -5.54 -0.58
C PHE A 127 9.35 -5.84 -2.06
N THR A 128 10.57 -6.18 -2.41
CA THR A 128 10.95 -6.50 -3.79
C THR A 128 10.17 -7.70 -4.29
N GLU A 129 10.02 -8.73 -3.46
CA GLU A 129 9.25 -9.90 -3.83
C GLU A 129 7.78 -9.56 -4.06
N ALA A 130 7.20 -8.74 -3.20
CA ALA A 130 5.82 -8.28 -3.35
C ALA A 130 5.64 -7.50 -4.66
N VAL A 131 6.55 -6.59 -4.94
CA VAL A 131 6.53 -5.79 -6.17
C VAL A 131 6.64 -6.70 -7.41
N HIS A 132 7.49 -7.71 -7.33
CA HIS A 132 7.64 -8.69 -8.41
C HIS A 132 6.33 -9.44 -8.65
N THR A 133 5.70 -9.90 -7.58
CA THR A 133 4.42 -10.60 -7.67
C THR A 133 3.34 -9.73 -8.32
N LEU A 134 3.37 -8.42 -8.07
CA LEU A 134 2.44 -7.48 -8.65
C LEU A 134 2.75 -7.11 -10.10
N GLY A 135 3.91 -7.53 -10.63
CA GLY A 135 4.33 -7.15 -11.97
C GLY A 135 4.69 -5.67 -12.11
N MET A 136 5.01 -5.01 -11.02
CA MET A 136 5.27 -3.57 -11.00
C MET A 136 6.74 -3.24 -10.74
N TYR A 137 7.60 -4.21 -10.91
CA TYR A 137 9.02 -4.08 -10.55
C TYR A 137 9.67 -2.85 -11.18
N TRP A 138 9.57 -2.70 -12.49
CA TRP A 138 10.24 -1.59 -13.15
C TRP A 138 9.57 -0.25 -12.89
N VAL A 139 8.27 -0.24 -12.63
CA VAL A 139 7.53 0.99 -12.34
C VAL A 139 7.93 1.55 -10.98
N LEU A 140 7.99 0.70 -9.96
CA LEU A 140 8.29 1.14 -8.59
C LEU A 140 9.77 1.26 -8.33
N LEU A 141 10.59 0.40 -8.91
CA LEU A 141 12.04 0.41 -8.73
C LEU A 141 12.76 1.25 -9.78
N ASN A 142 12.02 1.80 -10.72
CA ASN A 142 12.57 2.60 -11.82
C ASN A 142 13.66 1.86 -12.59
N GLN A 143 13.43 0.56 -12.79
CA GLN A 143 14.33 -0.29 -13.55
C GLN A 143 13.52 -1.10 -14.55
N PRO A 144 14.02 -1.27 -15.78
CA PRO A 144 13.32 -2.10 -16.74
C PRO A 144 13.32 -3.55 -16.29
N PRO A 145 12.32 -4.33 -16.68
CA PRO A 145 12.34 -5.74 -16.38
C PRO A 145 13.53 -6.41 -17.06
N VAL A 146 14.07 -7.44 -16.39
CA VAL A 146 15.14 -8.22 -16.98
C VAL A 146 14.54 -9.09 -18.08
N LEU A 147 14.98 -8.84 -19.30
CA LEU A 147 14.50 -9.62 -20.43
C LEU A 147 15.28 -10.92 -20.52
N PRO A 148 14.59 -12.03 -20.82
CA PRO A 148 15.29 -13.29 -20.99
C PRO A 148 16.19 -13.24 -22.22
N GLY A 149 17.37 -13.71 -22.02
CA GLY A 149 18.39 -13.95 -23.00
C GLY A 149 18.73 -12.96 -23.99
#